data_2968cd7f05bf0f1a5ead2837d295f277
#
_entry.id   2968cd7f05bf0f1a5ead2837d295f277
#
_cell.length_a   1.000
_cell.length_b   1.000
_cell.length_c   1.000
_cell.angle_alpha   90.00
_cell.angle_beta   90.00
_cell.angle_gamma   90.00
#
_symmetry.space_group_name_H-M   'P 1'
#
loop_
_entity.id
_entity.type
_entity.pdbx_description
1 polymer ?
#
loop_
_entity_poly.entity_id
_entity_poly.type
_entity_poly.pdbx_seq_one_letter_code
_entity_poly.pdbx_strand_id
1 'polypeptide(L)'
;MQKLEQLYEGKAKKVFKTDVPALLIVDYKDDATAFNGLKKGSIAGKGVINNQMSNRLMAKLEKAGVPTHFVQELSPRETLVKKVSIVPLEVIVRNLSAGSFAKRYGVEEGIVFDAPTIEFSYKNDELGDPLLNSYHALALKLATAEEIDTIKRYAFQVNDFLKALWAECGVILVDFKLEFGRLADGSIVLADEISPDTCRLWDEKAHEKLDKDRFRRDLGGVEDAYAEIMKRLMDHDAD
;
A
#
# COMPACT_ATOMS: atom_id res chain seq x y z
N MET A 1 23.85 -5.87 -12.19
CA MET A 1 22.45 -5.98 -12.62
C MET A 1 22.13 -4.78 -13.47
N GLN A 2 21.56 -4.99 -14.65
CA GLN A 2 21.29 -3.96 -15.63
C GLN A 2 19.77 -3.76 -15.76
N LYS A 3 19.31 -2.48 -15.74
CA LYS A 3 17.93 -2.08 -16.06
C LYS A 3 17.74 -2.21 -17.57
N LEU A 4 16.68 -2.92 -17.98
CA LEU A 4 16.33 -3.16 -19.38
C LEU A 4 15.06 -2.39 -19.75
N GLU A 5 14.31 -2.88 -20.78
CA GLU A 5 13.11 -2.22 -21.28
C GLU A 5 11.98 -2.14 -20.24
N GLN A 6 11.15 -1.10 -20.39
CA GLN A 6 9.96 -0.90 -19.59
C GLN A 6 8.92 -1.97 -19.93
N LEU A 7 8.42 -2.66 -18.90
CA LEU A 7 7.36 -3.65 -19.02
C LEU A 7 5.97 -3.04 -18.93
N TYR A 8 5.83 -2.09 -18.00
CA TYR A 8 4.54 -1.55 -17.61
C TYR A 8 4.70 -0.15 -17.03
N GLU A 9 3.69 0.69 -17.26
CA GLU A 9 3.54 1.97 -16.58
C GLU A 9 2.15 2.10 -15.99
N GLY A 10 2.10 2.24 -14.66
CA GLY A 10 0.88 2.48 -13.91
C GLY A 10 0.69 3.96 -13.54
N LYS A 11 -0.30 4.19 -12.69
CA LYS A 11 -0.66 5.53 -12.19
C LYS A 11 0.48 6.21 -11.42
N ALA A 12 1.24 5.44 -10.63
CA ALA A 12 2.28 5.95 -9.72
C ALA A 12 3.68 5.36 -9.96
N LYS A 13 3.83 4.38 -10.83
CA LYS A 13 5.06 3.60 -10.99
C LYS A 13 5.30 3.21 -12.44
N LYS A 14 6.59 3.05 -12.79
CA LYS A 14 7.07 2.33 -13.97
C LYS A 14 7.78 1.07 -13.53
N VAL A 15 7.62 0.00 -14.27
CA VAL A 15 8.25 -1.30 -14.00
C VAL A 15 9.14 -1.68 -15.16
N PHE A 16 10.37 -2.07 -14.87
CA PHE A 16 11.38 -2.42 -15.85
C PHE A 16 11.88 -3.86 -15.64
N LYS A 17 12.21 -4.54 -16.73
CA LYS A 17 12.96 -5.78 -16.69
C LYS A 17 14.38 -5.55 -16.22
N THR A 18 15.03 -6.63 -15.77
CA THR A 18 16.47 -6.68 -15.51
C THR A 18 17.09 -7.82 -16.30
N ASP A 19 18.42 -7.85 -16.33
CA ASP A 19 19.22 -8.98 -16.85
C ASP A 19 19.04 -10.27 -16.00
N VAL A 20 18.35 -10.18 -14.85
CA VAL A 20 17.93 -11.33 -14.03
C VAL A 20 16.43 -11.53 -14.16
N PRO A 21 15.93 -12.56 -14.88
CA PRO A 21 14.49 -12.71 -15.20
C PRO A 21 13.54 -12.78 -14.00
N ALA A 22 14.05 -13.16 -12.82
CA ALA A 22 13.29 -13.25 -11.58
C ALA A 22 13.17 -11.92 -10.82
N LEU A 23 13.81 -10.85 -11.31
CA LEU A 23 13.87 -9.56 -10.66
C LEU A 23 13.38 -8.43 -11.58
N LEU A 24 12.74 -7.44 -10.99
CA LEU A 24 12.25 -6.24 -11.67
C LEU A 24 12.74 -4.99 -10.94
N ILE A 25 12.80 -3.86 -11.66
CA ILE A 25 13.02 -2.54 -11.07
C ILE A 25 11.71 -1.77 -11.13
N VAL A 26 11.30 -1.24 -9.99
CA VAL A 26 10.15 -0.34 -9.85
C VAL A 26 10.67 1.07 -9.66
N ASP A 27 10.22 1.99 -10.50
CA ASP A 27 10.55 3.42 -10.49
C ASP A 27 9.30 4.22 -10.10
N TYR A 28 9.36 4.95 -9.00
CA TYR A 28 8.24 5.67 -8.42
C TYR A 28 8.11 7.08 -8.99
N LYS A 29 6.90 7.42 -9.42
CA LYS A 29 6.53 8.71 -10.03
C LYS A 29 5.95 9.68 -9.00
N ASP A 30 6.01 10.97 -9.32
CA ASP A 30 5.32 12.02 -8.56
C ASP A 30 3.86 12.20 -8.98
N ASP A 31 3.42 11.48 -10.02
CA ASP A 31 2.03 11.50 -10.49
C ASP A 31 1.09 11.03 -9.38
N ALA A 32 0.02 11.78 -9.18
CA ALA A 32 -1.06 11.46 -8.25
C ALA A 32 -2.39 11.36 -8.98
N THR A 33 -3.14 10.31 -8.70
CA THR A 33 -4.50 10.13 -9.21
C THR A 33 -5.45 9.78 -8.08
N ALA A 34 -6.70 10.22 -8.20
CA ALA A 34 -7.78 9.85 -7.29
C ALA A 34 -9.07 9.60 -8.08
N PHE A 35 -10.04 8.90 -7.44
CA PHE A 35 -11.36 8.61 -8.02
C PHE A 35 -11.27 7.94 -9.40
N ASN A 36 -10.52 6.82 -9.49
CA ASN A 36 -10.31 6.06 -10.74
C ASN A 36 -9.75 6.93 -11.89
N GLY A 37 -8.84 7.86 -11.56
CA GLY A 37 -8.18 8.72 -12.55
C GLY A 37 -8.98 9.95 -12.97
N LEU A 38 -10.14 10.21 -12.39
CA LEU A 38 -10.91 11.45 -12.64
C LEU A 38 -10.18 12.69 -12.12
N LYS A 39 -9.44 12.56 -11.02
CA LYS A 39 -8.56 13.61 -10.50
C LYS A 39 -7.12 13.22 -10.76
N LYS A 40 -6.39 14.11 -11.41
CA LYS A 40 -4.96 13.93 -11.75
C LYS A 40 -4.17 15.16 -11.29
N GLY A 41 -2.94 14.94 -10.87
CA GLY A 41 -1.99 15.98 -10.48
C GLY A 41 -0.61 15.40 -10.26
N SER A 42 0.27 16.23 -9.73
CA SER A 42 1.61 15.83 -9.30
C SER A 42 1.84 16.32 -7.88
N ILE A 43 2.51 15.53 -7.05
CA ILE A 43 2.93 15.86 -5.69
C ILE A 43 4.45 15.77 -5.69
N ALA A 44 5.12 16.90 -5.57
CA ALA A 44 6.58 16.96 -5.64
C ALA A 44 7.23 16.12 -4.55
N GLY A 45 8.18 15.25 -4.93
CA GLY A 45 8.88 14.37 -4.00
C GLY A 45 8.11 13.12 -3.56
N LYS A 46 6.84 12.97 -3.95
CA LYS A 46 6.01 11.81 -3.57
C LYS A 46 6.66 10.48 -3.92
N GLY A 47 7.22 10.36 -5.12
CA GLY A 47 7.86 9.13 -5.57
C GLY A 47 9.05 8.73 -4.69
N VAL A 48 9.85 9.68 -4.23
CA VAL A 48 10.96 9.45 -3.31
C VAL A 48 10.43 8.94 -1.96
N ILE A 49 9.46 9.65 -1.38
CA ILE A 49 8.89 9.32 -0.08
C ILE A 49 8.21 7.93 -0.13
N ASN A 50 7.39 7.67 -1.13
CA ASN A 50 6.70 6.39 -1.26
C ASN A 50 7.68 5.23 -1.44
N ASN A 51 8.73 5.39 -2.25
CA ASN A 51 9.76 4.38 -2.44
C ASN A 51 10.49 4.07 -1.12
N GLN A 52 11.05 5.10 -0.48
CA GLN A 52 11.85 4.93 0.73
C GLN A 52 11.02 4.40 1.91
N MET A 53 9.80 4.91 2.10
CA MET A 53 8.89 4.43 3.15
C MET A 53 8.52 2.97 2.92
N SER A 54 8.11 2.61 1.71
CA SER A 54 7.75 1.24 1.37
C SER A 54 8.90 0.27 1.59
N ASN A 55 10.12 0.63 1.15
CA ASN A 55 11.32 -0.18 1.33
C ASN A 55 11.62 -0.44 2.81
N ARG A 56 11.57 0.61 3.66
CA ARG A 56 11.79 0.51 5.11
C ARG A 56 10.76 -0.38 5.77
N LEU A 57 9.48 -0.17 5.47
CA LEU A 57 8.38 -0.94 6.05
C LEU A 57 8.42 -2.40 5.61
N MET A 58 8.68 -2.69 4.33
CA MET A 58 8.80 -4.07 3.84
C MET A 58 10.00 -4.80 4.44
N ALA A 59 11.15 -4.14 4.59
CA ALA A 59 12.32 -4.73 5.24
C ALA A 59 12.07 -5.07 6.71
N LYS A 60 11.30 -4.21 7.43
CA LYS A 60 10.89 -4.48 8.81
C LYS A 60 9.87 -5.63 8.89
N LEU A 61 8.92 -5.68 7.97
CA LEU A 61 7.92 -6.74 7.88
C LEU A 61 8.54 -8.10 7.59
N GLU A 62 9.56 -8.19 6.74
CA GLU A 62 10.30 -9.44 6.52
C GLU A 62 10.94 -9.97 7.81
N LYS A 63 11.52 -9.08 8.62
CA LYS A 63 12.04 -9.43 9.95
C LYS A 63 10.94 -9.88 10.90
N ALA A 64 9.73 -9.37 10.74
CA ALA A 64 8.55 -9.75 11.51
C ALA A 64 7.83 -11.00 10.96
N GLY A 65 8.36 -11.66 9.92
CA GLY A 65 7.87 -12.91 9.38
C GLY A 65 6.80 -12.78 8.27
N VAL A 66 6.61 -11.58 7.72
CA VAL A 66 5.75 -11.36 6.55
C VAL A 66 6.65 -11.28 5.30
N PRO A 67 6.63 -12.28 4.40
CA PRO A 67 7.46 -12.26 3.21
C PRO A 67 7.00 -11.17 2.24
N THR A 68 7.97 -10.47 1.63
CA THR A 68 7.69 -9.38 0.70
C THR A 68 8.41 -9.59 -0.64
N HIS A 69 8.03 -8.80 -1.64
CA HIS A 69 8.74 -8.78 -2.92
C HIS A 69 10.01 -7.90 -2.88
N PHE A 70 10.22 -7.11 -1.83
CA PHE A 70 11.37 -6.22 -1.68
C PHE A 70 12.69 -6.99 -1.71
N VAL A 71 13.69 -6.44 -2.39
CA VAL A 71 15.05 -6.97 -2.42
C VAL A 71 16.04 -5.91 -1.96
N GLN A 72 16.05 -4.75 -2.61
CA GLN A 72 17.02 -3.70 -2.33
C GLN A 72 16.58 -2.35 -2.90
N GLU A 73 16.81 -1.27 -2.16
CA GLU A 73 16.74 0.08 -2.70
C GLU A 73 17.95 0.34 -3.64
N LEU A 74 17.68 0.80 -4.86
CA LEU A 74 18.71 1.11 -5.85
C LEU A 74 19.01 2.59 -5.92
N SER A 75 18.01 3.43 -5.74
CA SER A 75 18.08 4.89 -5.73
C SER A 75 16.93 5.46 -4.91
N PRO A 76 16.88 6.76 -4.64
CA PRO A 76 15.73 7.36 -3.94
C PRO A 76 14.37 7.05 -4.55
N ARG A 77 14.31 6.74 -5.85
CA ARG A 77 13.06 6.44 -6.59
C ARG A 77 12.94 5.01 -7.08
N GLU A 78 14.02 4.23 -7.05
CA GLU A 78 14.04 2.91 -7.65
C GLU A 78 14.31 1.82 -6.63
N THR A 79 13.55 0.74 -6.74
CA THR A 79 13.66 -0.44 -5.90
C THR A 79 13.74 -1.69 -6.77
N LEU A 80 14.65 -2.58 -6.41
CA LEU A 80 14.71 -3.94 -6.90
C LEU A 80 13.70 -4.79 -6.16
N VAL A 81 12.87 -5.50 -6.91
CA VAL A 81 11.84 -6.39 -6.35
C VAL A 81 11.88 -7.77 -7.00
N LYS A 82 11.43 -8.78 -6.30
CA LYS A 82 11.14 -10.09 -6.85
C LYS A 82 9.99 -9.96 -7.86
N LYS A 83 10.12 -10.63 -9.01
CA LYS A 83 9.04 -10.71 -10.00
C LYS A 83 7.92 -11.57 -9.43
N VAL A 84 6.72 -11.04 -9.41
CA VAL A 84 5.51 -11.74 -8.97
C VAL A 84 4.41 -11.67 -10.01
N SER A 85 3.51 -12.65 -9.98
CA SER A 85 2.19 -12.54 -10.62
C SER A 85 1.22 -12.00 -9.59
N ILE A 86 0.72 -10.78 -9.79
CA ILE A 86 -0.21 -10.14 -8.85
C ILE A 86 -1.48 -10.97 -8.71
N VAL A 87 -1.86 -11.26 -7.47
CA VAL A 87 -3.20 -11.75 -7.16
C VAL A 87 -4.18 -10.59 -7.41
N PRO A 88 -5.20 -10.76 -8.29
CA PRO A 88 -6.02 -9.64 -8.72
C PRO A 88 -7.04 -9.20 -7.65
N LEU A 89 -6.55 -9.00 -6.45
CA LEU A 89 -7.29 -8.53 -5.27
C LEU A 89 -6.58 -7.34 -4.64
N GLU A 90 -7.32 -6.25 -4.41
CA GLU A 90 -6.93 -5.27 -3.41
C GLU A 90 -7.44 -5.73 -2.05
N VAL A 91 -6.57 -5.69 -1.06
CA VAL A 91 -6.85 -6.15 0.31
C VAL A 91 -6.83 -4.93 1.23
N ILE A 92 -7.96 -4.60 1.82
CA ILE A 92 -8.11 -3.40 2.64
C ILE A 92 -8.39 -3.81 4.08
N VAL A 93 -7.53 -3.36 4.99
CA VAL A 93 -7.73 -3.54 6.44
C VAL A 93 -8.07 -2.20 7.05
N ARG A 94 -9.10 -2.15 7.91
CA ARG A 94 -9.52 -0.91 8.57
C ARG A 94 -9.62 -1.10 10.07
N ASN A 95 -9.07 -0.13 10.78
CA ASN A 95 -9.13 0.00 12.23
C ASN A 95 -10.19 1.03 12.66
N LEU A 96 -10.45 2.03 11.78
CA LEU A 96 -11.46 3.06 11.98
C LEU A 96 -12.29 3.24 10.71
N SER A 97 -13.49 3.80 10.87
CA SER A 97 -14.32 4.20 9.73
C SER A 97 -13.72 5.41 9.01
N ALA A 98 -13.52 5.31 7.71
CA ALA A 98 -13.09 6.42 6.87
C ALA A 98 -13.41 6.19 5.39
N GLY A 99 -13.39 7.26 4.61
CA GLY A 99 -13.45 7.24 3.16
C GLY A 99 -14.62 6.44 2.60
N SER A 100 -14.35 5.47 1.74
CA SER A 100 -15.39 4.65 1.08
C SER A 100 -16.22 3.80 2.05
N PHE A 101 -15.66 3.39 3.19
CA PHE A 101 -16.39 2.66 4.22
C PHE A 101 -17.46 3.56 4.86
N ALA A 102 -17.06 4.71 5.36
CA ALA A 102 -17.99 5.66 5.98
C ALA A 102 -19.11 6.07 5.03
N LYS A 103 -18.74 6.38 3.77
CA LYS A 103 -19.74 6.75 2.74
C LYS A 103 -20.69 5.60 2.41
N ARG A 104 -20.21 4.38 2.28
CA ARG A 104 -21.00 3.20 1.87
C ARG A 104 -22.00 2.78 2.91
N TYR A 105 -21.62 2.83 4.18
CA TYR A 105 -22.45 2.39 5.29
C TYR A 105 -23.18 3.55 6.01
N GLY A 106 -22.99 4.80 5.57
CA GLY A 106 -23.66 5.97 6.13
C GLY A 106 -23.27 6.25 7.59
N VAL A 107 -22.01 5.97 7.94
CA VAL A 107 -21.49 6.20 9.29
C VAL A 107 -20.49 7.36 9.29
N GLU A 108 -20.29 8.00 10.44
CA GLU A 108 -19.27 9.03 10.61
C GLU A 108 -17.85 8.48 10.43
N GLU A 109 -16.92 9.33 10.02
CA GLU A 109 -15.49 8.99 10.04
C GLU A 109 -14.93 9.02 11.46
N GLY A 110 -13.96 8.16 11.74
CA GLY A 110 -13.25 8.12 13.01
C GLY A 110 -13.86 7.19 14.07
N ILE A 111 -14.91 6.44 13.75
CA ILE A 111 -15.42 5.41 14.65
C ILE A 111 -14.36 4.30 14.73
N VAL A 112 -13.84 4.06 15.93
CA VAL A 112 -12.88 2.99 16.20
C VAL A 112 -13.62 1.66 16.24
N PHE A 113 -13.10 0.66 15.54
CA PHE A 113 -13.68 -0.67 15.52
C PHE A 113 -13.14 -1.51 16.70
N ASP A 114 -13.98 -2.34 17.30
CA ASP A 114 -13.58 -3.29 18.35
C ASP A 114 -12.56 -4.32 17.82
N ALA A 115 -12.68 -4.68 16.55
CA ALA A 115 -11.73 -5.51 15.82
C ALA A 115 -11.54 -4.96 14.40
N PRO A 116 -10.33 -5.10 13.81
CA PRO A 116 -10.09 -4.63 12.45
C PRO A 116 -10.97 -5.40 11.45
N THR A 117 -11.47 -4.69 10.43
CA THR A 117 -12.19 -5.30 9.31
C THR A 117 -11.23 -5.62 8.18
N ILE A 118 -11.58 -6.61 7.35
CA ILE A 118 -10.91 -6.90 6.09
C ILE A 118 -11.91 -6.89 4.94
N GLU A 119 -11.56 -6.19 3.88
CA GLU A 119 -12.34 -6.10 2.64
C GLU A 119 -11.47 -6.56 1.47
N PHE A 120 -12.10 -7.12 0.44
CA PHE A 120 -11.48 -7.38 -0.85
C PHE A 120 -12.16 -6.54 -1.93
N SER A 121 -11.36 -6.03 -2.89
CA SER A 121 -11.85 -5.52 -4.16
C SER A 121 -11.22 -6.30 -5.30
N TYR A 122 -11.99 -6.53 -6.36
CA TYR A 122 -11.43 -7.06 -7.60
C TYR A 122 -10.58 -5.98 -8.26
N LYS A 123 -9.27 -6.21 -8.37
CA LYS A 123 -8.35 -5.30 -9.03
C LYS A 123 -8.61 -5.28 -10.53
N ASN A 124 -9.52 -4.41 -10.93
CA ASN A 124 -9.92 -4.22 -12.32
C ASN A 124 -10.41 -2.78 -12.53
N ASP A 125 -9.51 -1.94 -13.06
CA ASP A 125 -9.77 -0.51 -13.29
C ASP A 125 -11.01 -0.27 -14.17
N GLU A 126 -11.28 -1.13 -15.16
CA GLU A 126 -12.43 -0.99 -16.08
C GLU A 126 -13.77 -1.19 -15.35
N LEU A 127 -13.77 -2.03 -14.32
CA LEU A 127 -14.95 -2.29 -13.48
C LEU A 127 -15.02 -1.36 -12.27
N GLY A 128 -14.03 -0.49 -12.05
CA GLY A 128 -13.95 0.42 -10.91
C GLY A 128 -13.63 -0.28 -9.59
N ASP A 129 -12.84 -1.35 -9.62
CA ASP A 129 -12.37 -2.13 -8.47
C ASP A 129 -13.51 -2.52 -7.51
N PRO A 130 -14.53 -3.29 -7.98
CA PRO A 130 -15.71 -3.58 -7.19
C PRO A 130 -15.39 -4.41 -5.96
N LEU A 131 -16.06 -4.10 -4.84
CA LEU A 131 -15.98 -4.91 -3.63
C LEU A 131 -16.48 -6.33 -3.89
N LEU A 132 -15.78 -7.29 -3.29
CA LEU A 132 -16.17 -8.69 -3.29
C LEU A 132 -15.83 -9.36 -1.94
N ASN A 133 -16.42 -10.50 -1.69
CA ASN A 133 -16.05 -11.35 -0.55
C ASN A 133 -15.22 -12.56 -1.01
N SER A 134 -14.77 -13.37 -0.08
CA SER A 134 -13.94 -14.55 -0.36
C SER A 134 -14.64 -15.54 -1.33
N TYR A 135 -15.94 -15.72 -1.22
CA TYR A 135 -16.70 -16.63 -2.10
C TYR A 135 -16.75 -16.13 -3.53
N HIS A 136 -16.87 -14.81 -3.74
CA HIS A 136 -16.78 -14.21 -5.06
C HIS A 136 -15.39 -14.40 -5.67
N ALA A 137 -14.33 -14.20 -4.86
CA ALA A 137 -12.94 -14.40 -5.30
C ALA A 137 -12.70 -15.85 -5.75
N LEU A 138 -13.25 -16.83 -5.02
CA LEU A 138 -13.19 -18.25 -5.39
C LEU A 138 -13.97 -18.55 -6.65
N ALA A 139 -15.21 -18.09 -6.73
CA ALA A 139 -16.10 -18.32 -7.88
C ALA A 139 -15.51 -17.75 -9.19
N LEU A 140 -14.87 -16.59 -9.10
CA LEU A 140 -14.17 -15.91 -10.21
C LEU A 140 -12.78 -16.46 -10.47
N LYS A 141 -12.29 -17.43 -9.66
CA LYS A 141 -10.95 -18.03 -9.74
C LYS A 141 -9.82 -16.99 -9.66
N LEU A 142 -10.01 -15.94 -8.87
CA LEU A 142 -8.99 -14.91 -8.67
C LEU A 142 -7.89 -15.38 -7.73
N ALA A 143 -8.24 -16.22 -6.75
CA ALA A 143 -7.34 -16.86 -5.81
C ALA A 143 -7.92 -18.20 -5.32
N THR A 144 -7.07 -19.08 -4.79
CA THR A 144 -7.51 -20.30 -4.10
C THR A 144 -7.91 -20.02 -2.65
N ALA A 145 -8.55 -20.97 -1.99
CA ALA A 145 -8.90 -20.82 -0.57
C ALA A 145 -7.65 -20.65 0.31
N GLU A 146 -6.61 -21.45 0.06
CA GLU A 146 -5.33 -21.41 0.77
C GLU A 146 -4.61 -20.05 0.58
N GLU A 147 -4.67 -19.50 -0.64
CA GLU A 147 -4.13 -18.17 -0.92
C GLU A 147 -4.90 -17.09 -0.16
N ILE A 148 -6.23 -17.14 -0.15
CA ILE A 148 -7.08 -16.19 0.58
C ILE A 148 -6.80 -16.23 2.08
N ASP A 149 -6.66 -17.42 2.66
CA ASP A 149 -6.35 -17.58 4.08
C ASP A 149 -4.94 -17.07 4.41
N THR A 150 -3.97 -17.32 3.53
CA THR A 150 -2.61 -16.79 3.66
C THR A 150 -2.59 -15.26 3.58
N ILE A 151 -3.31 -14.69 2.60
CA ILE A 151 -3.45 -13.24 2.42
C ILE A 151 -4.09 -12.59 3.65
N LYS A 152 -5.16 -13.15 4.18
CA LYS A 152 -5.82 -12.65 5.40
C LYS A 152 -4.86 -12.65 6.59
N ARG A 153 -4.15 -13.77 6.80
CA ARG A 153 -3.18 -13.89 7.89
C ARG A 153 -2.07 -12.83 7.78
N TYR A 154 -1.48 -12.67 6.60
CA TYR A 154 -0.46 -11.65 6.38
C TYR A 154 -1.02 -10.23 6.53
N ALA A 155 -2.22 -9.95 6.02
CA ALA A 155 -2.84 -8.64 6.13
C ALA A 155 -3.07 -8.23 7.60
N PHE A 156 -3.49 -9.15 8.47
CA PHE A 156 -3.62 -8.86 9.89
C PHE A 156 -2.26 -8.75 10.60
N GLN A 157 -1.26 -9.56 10.25
CA GLN A 157 0.10 -9.39 10.78
C GLN A 157 0.69 -8.02 10.40
N VAL A 158 0.49 -7.58 9.14
CA VAL A 158 0.85 -6.23 8.69
C VAL A 158 0.11 -5.17 9.49
N ASN A 159 -1.19 -5.36 9.75
CA ASN A 159 -1.97 -4.42 10.54
C ASN A 159 -1.43 -4.25 11.96
N ASP A 160 -1.16 -5.34 12.65
CA ASP A 160 -0.66 -5.32 14.03
C ASP A 160 0.71 -4.64 14.09
N PHE A 161 1.58 -4.98 13.14
CA PHE A 161 2.90 -4.36 13.02
C PHE A 161 2.81 -2.85 12.75
N LEU A 162 2.03 -2.44 11.76
CA LEU A 162 1.90 -1.03 11.38
C LEU A 162 1.21 -0.20 12.45
N LYS A 163 0.19 -0.75 13.13
CA LYS A 163 -0.47 -0.05 14.25
C LYS A 163 0.51 0.26 15.38
N ALA A 164 1.34 -0.71 15.76
CA ALA A 164 2.34 -0.51 16.81
C ALA A 164 3.37 0.55 16.39
N LEU A 165 3.95 0.40 15.21
CA LEU A 165 4.96 1.33 14.68
C LEU A 165 4.41 2.75 14.55
N TRP A 166 3.24 2.93 13.98
CA TRP A 166 2.67 4.28 13.80
C TRP A 166 2.24 4.93 15.12
N ALA A 167 1.79 4.12 16.10
CA ALA A 167 1.51 4.64 17.45
C ALA A 167 2.77 5.20 18.12
N GLU A 168 3.91 4.53 17.99
CA GLU A 168 5.22 5.03 18.48
C GLU A 168 5.64 6.32 17.77
N CYS A 169 5.21 6.53 16.51
CA CYS A 169 5.40 7.76 15.75
C CYS A 169 4.36 8.87 16.06
N GLY A 170 3.42 8.66 17.00
CA GLY A 170 2.32 9.59 17.29
C GLY A 170 1.31 9.71 16.15
N VAL A 171 1.05 8.59 15.47
CA VAL A 171 0.18 8.51 14.28
C VAL A 171 -0.85 7.39 14.45
N ILE A 172 -2.09 7.67 14.09
CA ILE A 172 -3.18 6.70 14.02
C ILE A 172 -3.19 6.05 12.63
N LEU A 173 -3.03 4.73 12.57
CA LEU A 173 -3.30 3.96 11.36
C LEU A 173 -4.81 3.71 11.24
N VAL A 174 -5.46 4.43 10.34
CA VAL A 174 -6.90 4.35 10.11
C VAL A 174 -7.26 3.12 9.29
N ASP A 175 -6.73 3.05 8.09
CA ASP A 175 -6.86 1.93 7.17
C ASP A 175 -5.70 1.89 6.17
N PHE A 176 -5.58 0.79 5.46
CA PHE A 176 -4.60 0.67 4.37
C PHE A 176 -5.03 -0.39 3.36
N LYS A 177 -4.49 -0.25 2.15
CA LYS A 177 -4.63 -1.20 1.04
C LYS A 177 -3.32 -1.93 0.82
N LEU A 178 -3.39 -3.26 0.67
CA LEU A 178 -2.28 -4.12 0.27
C LEU A 178 -2.59 -4.83 -1.04
N GLU A 179 -1.54 -5.19 -1.74
CA GLU A 179 -1.57 -6.12 -2.86
C GLU A 179 -0.59 -7.27 -2.61
N PHE A 180 -0.95 -8.46 -3.04
CA PHE A 180 -0.13 -9.65 -2.90
C PHE A 180 0.20 -10.24 -4.27
N GLY A 181 1.31 -10.93 -4.35
CA GLY A 181 1.74 -11.61 -5.56
C GLY A 181 2.20 -13.03 -5.31
N ARG A 182 2.15 -13.84 -6.37
CA ARG A 182 2.68 -15.20 -6.40
C ARG A 182 4.09 -15.18 -6.95
N LEU A 183 5.03 -15.76 -6.23
CA LEU A 183 6.37 -16.08 -6.75
C LEU A 183 6.28 -17.25 -7.73
N ALA A 184 7.39 -17.56 -8.40
CA ALA A 184 7.46 -18.66 -9.37
C ALA A 184 7.19 -20.06 -8.76
N ASP A 185 7.42 -20.22 -7.46
CA ASP A 185 7.12 -21.44 -6.70
C ASP A 185 5.69 -21.49 -6.15
N GLY A 186 4.87 -20.46 -6.44
CA GLY A 186 3.50 -20.34 -5.98
C GLY A 186 3.33 -19.72 -4.61
N SER A 187 4.41 -19.42 -3.89
CA SER A 187 4.31 -18.77 -2.58
C SER A 187 3.79 -17.34 -2.67
N ILE A 188 2.95 -16.96 -1.69
CA ILE A 188 2.37 -15.61 -1.59
C ILE A 188 3.32 -14.69 -0.84
N VAL A 189 3.56 -13.53 -1.42
CA VAL A 189 4.33 -12.45 -0.79
C VAL A 189 3.58 -11.12 -0.87
N LEU A 190 3.82 -10.23 0.08
CA LEU A 190 3.36 -8.85 0.02
C LEU A 190 4.10 -8.14 -1.12
N ALA A 191 3.34 -7.45 -1.97
CA ALA A 191 3.83 -6.73 -3.14
C ALA A 191 3.34 -5.28 -3.12
N ASP A 192 3.42 -4.59 -4.26
CA ASP A 192 3.07 -3.19 -4.46
C ASP A 192 3.83 -2.25 -3.53
N GLU A 193 3.16 -1.53 -2.65
CA GLU A 193 3.75 -0.57 -1.71
C GLU A 193 2.98 -0.48 -0.40
N ILE A 194 3.66 0.05 0.62
CA ILE A 194 3.04 0.61 1.84
C ILE A 194 3.55 2.04 1.98
N SER A 195 2.64 3.01 1.79
CA SER A 195 3.00 4.42 1.70
C SER A 195 1.81 5.33 2.04
N PRO A 196 1.98 6.66 2.12
CA PRO A 196 0.87 7.58 2.29
C PRO A 196 -0.17 7.54 1.14
N ASP A 197 0.17 6.90 0.00
CA ASP A 197 -0.77 6.66 -1.10
C ASP A 197 -1.75 5.52 -0.79
N THR A 198 -1.30 4.52 -0.02
CA THR A 198 -2.06 3.30 0.28
C THR A 198 -2.55 3.21 1.72
N CYS A 199 -2.07 4.08 2.60
CA CYS A 199 -2.48 4.17 4.01
C CYS A 199 -3.23 5.47 4.28
N ARG A 200 -4.22 5.44 5.19
CA ARG A 200 -4.73 6.62 5.88
C ARG A 200 -4.05 6.74 7.23
N LEU A 201 -3.34 7.84 7.41
CA LEU A 201 -2.51 8.14 8.56
C LEU A 201 -2.94 9.49 9.13
N TRP A 202 -3.42 9.49 10.37
CA TRP A 202 -3.84 10.71 11.03
C TRP A 202 -2.92 11.04 12.20
N ASP A 203 -2.61 12.32 12.37
CA ASP A 203 -1.92 12.78 13.58
C ASP A 203 -2.74 12.38 14.82
N GLU A 204 -2.06 11.80 15.83
CA GLU A 204 -2.75 11.29 17.02
C GLU A 204 -3.46 12.39 17.83
N LYS A 205 -2.89 13.60 17.88
CA LYS A 205 -3.41 14.71 18.69
C LYS A 205 -4.35 15.62 17.92
N ALA A 206 -3.94 16.02 16.71
CA ALA A 206 -4.68 16.98 15.89
C ALA A 206 -5.71 16.33 14.97
N HIS A 207 -5.65 15.00 14.77
CA HIS A 207 -6.43 14.24 13.80
C HIS A 207 -6.27 14.76 12.36
N GLU A 208 -5.19 15.49 12.09
CA GLU A 208 -4.87 15.95 10.74
C GLU A 208 -4.45 14.77 9.87
N LYS A 209 -4.80 14.84 8.59
CA LYS A 209 -4.49 13.82 7.60
C LYS A 209 -3.04 13.99 7.14
N LEU A 210 -2.23 12.94 7.26
CA LEU A 210 -0.82 12.90 6.86
C LEU A 210 -0.60 12.01 5.62
N ASP A 211 -1.63 11.88 4.79
CA ASP A 211 -1.72 10.94 3.68
C ASP A 211 -2.39 11.56 2.44
N LYS A 212 -2.63 10.72 1.43
CA LYS A 212 -3.22 11.11 0.13
C LYS A 212 -4.62 11.71 0.23
N ASP A 213 -5.33 11.58 1.36
CA ASP A 213 -6.64 12.22 1.51
C ASP A 213 -6.54 13.73 1.44
N ARG A 214 -5.39 14.35 1.74
CA ARG A 214 -5.18 15.78 1.47
C ARG A 214 -5.32 16.12 0.00
N PHE A 215 -4.76 15.28 -0.90
CA PHE A 215 -4.92 15.44 -2.34
C PHE A 215 -6.36 15.10 -2.79
N ARG A 216 -6.94 14.01 -2.28
CA ARG A 216 -8.32 13.59 -2.65
C ARG A 216 -9.35 14.65 -2.33
N ARG A 217 -9.18 15.37 -1.20
CA ARG A 217 -10.16 16.30 -0.62
C ARG A 217 -9.78 17.78 -0.78
N ASP A 218 -8.75 18.10 -1.51
CA ASP A 218 -8.25 19.47 -1.72
C ASP A 218 -7.94 20.23 -0.41
N LEU A 219 -7.34 19.54 0.57
CA LEU A 219 -7.02 20.13 1.87
C LEU A 219 -5.75 20.98 1.87
N GLY A 220 -4.97 20.96 0.79
CA GLY A 220 -3.66 21.61 0.70
C GLY A 220 -2.57 20.94 1.54
N GLY A 221 -1.32 21.44 1.45
CA GLY A 221 -0.18 20.97 2.24
C GLY A 221 0.13 19.48 2.06
N VAL A 222 -0.06 18.94 0.86
CA VAL A 222 0.12 17.50 0.59
C VAL A 222 1.59 17.11 0.71
N GLU A 223 2.47 17.91 0.12
CA GLU A 223 3.92 17.71 0.17
C GLU A 223 4.45 17.76 1.60
N ASP A 224 3.99 18.74 2.39
CA ASP A 224 4.37 18.89 3.79
C ASP A 224 3.92 17.69 4.63
N ALA A 225 2.71 17.19 4.39
CA ALA A 225 2.18 16.00 5.08
C ALA A 225 3.00 14.74 4.76
N TYR A 226 3.40 14.55 3.50
CA TYR A 226 4.25 13.42 3.10
C TYR A 226 5.66 13.54 3.70
N ALA A 227 6.23 14.75 3.72
CA ALA A 227 7.52 15.00 4.36
C ALA A 227 7.45 14.76 5.88
N GLU A 228 6.39 15.21 6.55
CA GLU A 228 6.19 15.03 7.99
C GLU A 228 6.07 13.55 8.36
N ILE A 229 5.25 12.77 7.65
CA ILE A 229 5.09 11.35 7.98
C ILE A 229 6.38 10.56 7.73
N MET A 230 7.13 10.90 6.68
CA MET A 230 8.43 10.28 6.42
C MET A 230 9.44 10.66 7.50
N LYS A 231 9.46 11.92 7.94
CA LYS A 231 10.34 12.39 9.03
C LYS A 231 10.06 11.61 10.31
N ARG A 232 8.79 11.46 10.73
CA ARG A 232 8.42 10.71 11.94
C ARG A 232 8.90 9.25 11.88
N LEU A 233 8.77 8.60 10.72
CA LEU A 233 9.29 7.24 10.53
C LEU A 233 10.82 7.19 10.64
N MET A 234 11.52 8.18 10.08
CA MET A 234 12.98 8.23 10.14
C MET A 234 13.50 8.54 11.56
N ASP A 235 12.83 9.43 12.29
CA ASP A 235 13.17 9.76 13.67
C ASP A 235 13.02 8.52 14.57
N HIS A 236 11.93 7.76 14.40
CA HIS A 236 11.70 6.49 15.08
C HIS A 236 12.78 5.42 14.75
N ASP A 237 13.28 5.40 13.52
CA ASP A 237 14.33 4.44 13.11
C ASP A 237 15.72 4.80 13.66
N ALA A 238 15.91 6.02 14.15
CA ALA A 238 17.18 6.51 14.70
C ALA A 238 17.32 6.29 16.21
N ASP A 239 16.19 6.04 16.91
CA ASP A 239 16.11 5.74 18.34
C ASP A 239 16.31 4.23 18.60
#